data_2614ba13819831a1eee1e3b93e5e0d6b
#
_entry.id   2614ba13819831a1eee1e3b93e5e0d6b
#
_cell.length_a   1.000
_cell.length_b   1.000
_cell.length_c   1.000
_cell.angle_alpha   90.00
_cell.angle_beta   90.00
_cell.angle_gamma   90.00
#
_symmetry.space_group_name_H-M   'P 1'
#
loop_
_entity.id
_entity.type
_entity.pdbx_description
1 polymer ?
#
loop_
_entity_poly.entity_id
_entity_poly.type
_entity_poly.pdbx_seq_one_letter_code
_entity_poly.pdbx_strand_id
1 'polypeptide(L)'
;YRSMLTMTRNEAVPLESTQEGMPWDWETFPEFLDSVERTDKGVNIVSYMPLNPLLAYVMGLDAAKSRSATDAEMAEMKRLMFEALDAGACGWSAQLTPVDVEVQLDHDGTPMITNLMSEKDLRSFARVLREAGRGLIQCIGSGKELTEMLAAESGRPILWNVLAIFADQHGNSAGAGFEDNLAWLDDANARGLRIYAQSLTVENDHQFTLEDWNLFDIVPAWRDALMGDVEQRTANLRDPEMRQRIRDSHDQRMLPHDMIEDLRVGIIHKESLADIEGFTVGEIAEKRRCHPIDAMLDVALEDDLRALFITPPRPANPETMSQLLHCPVGLPGVSDGGAHTKFLTHARYPTEYLARHVRDDGLMSLEEAHWRLSAYPAMAAGIKDRGWIREGAPADIVIYDMETLAVGESERAWDYPAGAWRLVQKPRGYRHILVNGEVTHTNGVCTGATPGHLLRHGRAG
;
A
#
# COMPACT_ATOMS: atom_id res chain seq x y z
N TYR A 1 -2.35 -14.47 -15.47
CA TYR A 1 -3.60 -14.79 -14.78
C TYR A 1 -3.39 -14.93 -13.26
N ARG A 2 -2.40 -15.74 -12.81
CA ARG A 2 -2.12 -15.92 -11.36
C ARG A 2 -1.82 -14.60 -10.64
N SER A 3 -1.02 -13.73 -11.23
CA SER A 3 -0.73 -12.41 -10.64
C SER A 3 -2.00 -11.56 -10.46
N MET A 4 -2.95 -11.66 -11.39
CA MET A 4 -4.25 -10.97 -11.24
C MET A 4 -5.04 -11.52 -10.05
N LEU A 5 -5.07 -12.84 -9.87
CA LEU A 5 -5.72 -13.47 -8.71
C LEU A 5 -5.08 -13.02 -7.39
N THR A 6 -3.74 -12.93 -7.36
CA THR A 6 -3.01 -12.44 -6.19
C THR A 6 -3.33 -10.96 -5.91
N MET A 7 -3.42 -10.12 -6.95
CA MET A 7 -3.86 -8.72 -6.82
C MET A 7 -5.30 -8.63 -6.32
N THR A 8 -6.21 -9.45 -6.83
CA THR A 8 -7.60 -9.50 -6.34
C THR A 8 -7.64 -9.87 -4.87
N ARG A 9 -6.87 -10.87 -4.45
CA ARG A 9 -6.84 -11.30 -3.05
C ARG A 9 -6.26 -10.25 -2.11
N ASN A 10 -5.10 -9.69 -2.45
CA ASN A 10 -4.35 -8.82 -1.54
C ASN A 10 -4.77 -7.35 -1.65
N GLU A 11 -5.16 -6.91 -2.83
CA GLU A 11 -5.36 -5.50 -3.12
C GLU A 11 -6.83 -5.12 -3.33
N ALA A 12 -7.72 -6.11 -3.29
CA ALA A 12 -9.15 -6.00 -3.64
C ALA A 12 -9.38 -5.28 -4.98
N VAL A 13 -8.46 -5.44 -5.93
CA VAL A 13 -8.68 -5.02 -7.31
C VAL A 13 -9.47 -6.11 -8.02
N PRO A 14 -10.70 -5.85 -8.45
CA PRO A 14 -11.54 -6.88 -9.04
C PRO A 14 -10.88 -7.51 -10.27
N LEU A 15 -10.95 -8.85 -10.37
CA LEU A 15 -10.34 -9.60 -11.48
C LEU A 15 -10.85 -9.12 -12.84
N GLU A 16 -12.16 -8.93 -12.96
CA GLU A 16 -12.82 -8.48 -14.17
C GLU A 16 -12.36 -7.07 -14.56
N SER A 17 -12.19 -6.18 -13.57
CA SER A 17 -11.67 -4.82 -13.81
C SER A 17 -10.24 -4.85 -14.35
N THR A 18 -9.41 -5.75 -13.83
CA THR A 18 -8.03 -5.92 -14.31
C THR A 18 -8.00 -6.51 -15.73
N GLN A 19 -8.88 -7.48 -16.02
CA GLN A 19 -8.97 -8.12 -17.34
C GLN A 19 -9.47 -7.15 -18.41
N GLU A 20 -10.48 -6.32 -18.10
CA GLU A 20 -11.08 -5.38 -19.04
C GLU A 20 -10.27 -4.08 -19.17
N GLY A 21 -9.73 -3.58 -18.05
CA GLY A 21 -9.09 -2.26 -17.99
C GLY A 21 -7.63 -2.23 -18.43
N MET A 22 -6.96 -3.37 -18.53
CA MET A 22 -5.54 -3.44 -18.88
C MET A 22 -5.37 -3.90 -20.34
N PRO A 23 -4.49 -3.27 -21.15
CA PRO A 23 -4.33 -3.61 -22.56
C PRO A 23 -3.64 -4.97 -22.79
N TRP A 24 -2.86 -5.49 -21.84
CA TRP A 24 -2.13 -6.78 -21.91
C TRP A 24 -1.31 -6.95 -23.20
N ASP A 25 -0.69 -5.86 -23.69
CA ASP A 25 0.03 -5.76 -24.97
C ASP A 25 1.55 -5.75 -24.81
N TRP A 26 2.06 -6.30 -23.71
CA TRP A 26 3.49 -6.41 -23.40
C TRP A 26 3.87 -7.80 -22.91
N GLU A 27 5.13 -8.17 -23.14
CA GLU A 27 5.77 -9.36 -22.59
C GLU A 27 7.00 -8.96 -21.74
N THR A 28 7.77 -8.00 -22.20
CA THR A 28 8.97 -7.48 -21.53
C THR A 28 8.69 -6.22 -20.74
N PHE A 29 9.57 -5.89 -19.80
CA PHE A 29 9.42 -4.65 -19.02
C PHE A 29 9.54 -3.36 -19.87
N PRO A 30 10.46 -3.26 -20.87
CA PRO A 30 10.44 -2.13 -21.81
C PRO A 30 9.09 -1.96 -22.51
N GLU A 31 8.50 -3.05 -23.02
CA GLU A 31 7.18 -3.02 -23.66
C GLU A 31 6.07 -2.59 -22.69
N PHE A 32 6.15 -3.03 -21.41
CA PHE A 32 5.25 -2.54 -20.37
C PHE A 32 5.37 -1.01 -20.21
N LEU A 33 6.60 -0.48 -20.15
CA LEU A 33 6.78 0.97 -20.09
C LEU A 33 6.23 1.68 -21.32
N ASP A 34 6.39 1.12 -22.51
CA ASP A 34 5.84 1.67 -23.74
C ASP A 34 4.30 1.61 -23.75
N SER A 35 3.70 0.57 -23.17
CA SER A 35 2.26 0.47 -22.97
C SER A 35 1.76 1.56 -21.99
N VAL A 36 2.44 1.74 -20.87
CA VAL A 36 2.15 2.83 -19.93
C VAL A 36 2.28 4.20 -20.59
N GLU A 37 3.27 4.40 -21.46
CA GLU A 37 3.46 5.67 -22.18
C GLU A 37 2.30 5.98 -23.13
N ARG A 38 1.77 4.98 -23.84
CA ARG A 38 0.63 5.11 -24.75
C ARG A 38 -0.70 5.32 -24.03
N THR A 39 -0.83 4.85 -22.79
CA THR A 39 -2.09 4.97 -22.04
C THR A 39 -2.28 6.40 -21.57
N ASP A 40 -3.47 6.95 -21.78
CA ASP A 40 -3.87 8.27 -21.28
C ASP A 40 -3.80 8.35 -19.77
N LYS A 41 -3.20 9.40 -19.21
CA LYS A 41 -2.98 9.54 -17.78
C LYS A 41 -3.03 10.99 -17.32
N GLY A 42 -3.72 11.22 -16.21
CA GLY A 42 -3.85 12.56 -15.62
C GLY A 42 -2.65 12.97 -14.75
N VAL A 43 -1.72 12.04 -14.43
CA VAL A 43 -0.56 12.26 -13.57
C VAL A 43 0.71 11.71 -14.20
N ASN A 44 1.87 12.22 -13.77
CA ASN A 44 3.14 11.64 -14.18
C ASN A 44 3.40 10.33 -13.43
N ILE A 45 3.99 9.36 -14.11
CA ILE A 45 4.26 8.02 -13.59
C ILE A 45 5.75 7.71 -13.65
N VAL A 46 6.27 7.11 -12.59
CA VAL A 46 7.59 6.47 -12.53
C VAL A 46 7.39 5.02 -12.11
N SER A 47 8.09 4.07 -12.75
CA SER A 47 7.91 2.65 -12.46
C SER A 47 9.17 1.98 -11.96
N TYR A 48 9.02 1.08 -11.00
CA TYR A 48 10.04 0.11 -10.61
C TYR A 48 9.95 -1.15 -11.48
N MET A 49 11.08 -1.86 -11.62
CA MET A 49 11.07 -3.26 -12.05
C MET A 49 10.66 -4.14 -10.87
N PRO A 50 9.50 -4.79 -10.88
CA PRO A 50 9.08 -5.64 -9.77
C PRO A 50 9.80 -6.99 -9.83
N LEU A 51 10.39 -7.44 -8.70
CA LEU A 51 11.15 -8.70 -8.68
C LEU A 51 10.26 -9.94 -8.79
N ASN A 52 9.04 -9.91 -8.24
CA ASN A 52 8.17 -11.09 -8.26
C ASN A 52 7.87 -11.58 -9.70
N PRO A 53 7.40 -10.75 -10.65
CA PRO A 53 7.23 -11.18 -12.02
C PRO A 53 8.55 -11.49 -12.74
N LEU A 54 9.66 -10.84 -12.41
CA LEU A 54 10.98 -11.16 -13.01
C LEU A 54 11.41 -12.58 -12.66
N LEU A 55 11.31 -12.98 -11.39
CA LEU A 55 11.62 -14.34 -10.93
C LEU A 55 10.71 -15.36 -11.60
N ALA A 56 9.39 -15.08 -11.63
CA ALA A 56 8.42 -15.97 -12.26
C ALA A 56 8.67 -16.13 -13.78
N TYR A 57 9.08 -15.06 -14.45
CA TYR A 57 9.36 -15.06 -15.89
C TYR A 57 10.56 -15.94 -16.24
N VAL A 58 11.66 -15.83 -15.48
CA VAL A 58 12.91 -16.54 -15.80
C VAL A 58 12.94 -17.96 -15.23
N MET A 59 12.47 -18.15 -14.01
CA MET A 59 12.56 -19.45 -13.33
C MET A 59 11.29 -20.29 -13.48
N GLY A 60 10.15 -19.67 -13.74
CA GLY A 60 8.85 -20.27 -13.54
C GLY A 60 8.42 -20.27 -12.07
N LEU A 61 7.12 -20.29 -11.82
CA LEU A 61 6.55 -20.14 -10.46
C LEU A 61 7.01 -21.22 -9.49
N ASP A 62 6.94 -22.49 -9.91
CA ASP A 62 7.23 -23.62 -9.03
C ASP A 62 8.72 -23.65 -8.63
N ALA A 63 9.61 -23.38 -9.56
CA ALA A 63 11.04 -23.32 -9.28
C ALA A 63 11.37 -22.12 -8.40
N ALA A 64 10.79 -20.96 -8.66
CA ALA A 64 11.02 -19.75 -7.86
C ALA A 64 10.50 -19.86 -6.42
N LYS A 65 9.45 -20.68 -6.18
CA LYS A 65 8.94 -20.98 -4.82
C LYS A 65 9.72 -22.09 -4.10
N SER A 66 10.53 -22.88 -4.79
CA SER A 66 11.14 -24.09 -4.20
C SER A 66 12.66 -24.06 -4.07
N ARG A 67 13.36 -23.18 -4.77
CA ARG A 67 14.82 -23.10 -4.77
C ARG A 67 15.35 -21.70 -5.16
N SER A 68 16.60 -21.43 -4.81
CA SER A 68 17.34 -20.27 -5.34
C SER A 68 17.59 -20.39 -6.85
N ALA A 69 17.84 -19.25 -7.49
CA ALA A 69 18.21 -19.19 -8.89
C ALA A 69 19.54 -19.92 -9.17
N THR A 70 19.62 -20.59 -10.31
CA THR A 70 20.89 -21.05 -10.86
C THR A 70 21.71 -19.86 -11.36
N ASP A 71 23.00 -20.05 -11.55
CA ASP A 71 23.88 -18.98 -12.08
C ASP A 71 23.43 -18.50 -13.48
N ALA A 72 22.89 -19.37 -14.31
CA ALA A 72 22.37 -19.01 -15.64
C ALA A 72 21.06 -18.18 -15.52
N GLU A 73 20.14 -18.59 -14.66
CA GLU A 73 18.89 -17.84 -14.39
C GLU A 73 19.21 -16.47 -13.80
N MET A 74 20.13 -16.40 -12.84
CA MET A 74 20.57 -15.14 -12.26
C MET A 74 21.25 -14.24 -13.28
N ALA A 75 22.05 -14.77 -14.18
CA ALA A 75 22.66 -14.00 -15.27
C ALA A 75 21.61 -13.39 -16.19
N GLU A 76 20.57 -14.17 -16.54
CA GLU A 76 19.47 -13.68 -17.37
C GLU A 76 18.63 -12.62 -16.62
N MET A 77 18.30 -12.83 -15.36
CA MET A 77 17.56 -11.83 -14.55
C MET A 77 18.35 -10.51 -14.44
N LYS A 78 19.68 -10.58 -14.25
CA LYS A 78 20.53 -9.39 -14.26
C LYS A 78 20.50 -8.66 -15.60
N ARG A 79 20.58 -9.39 -16.72
CA ARG A 79 20.47 -8.82 -18.06
C ARG A 79 19.15 -8.08 -18.25
N LEU A 80 18.02 -8.70 -17.86
CA LEU A 80 16.68 -8.09 -17.92
C LEU A 80 16.57 -6.89 -17.00
N MET A 81 17.21 -6.91 -15.82
CA MET A 81 17.24 -5.76 -14.92
C MET A 81 18.01 -4.57 -15.51
N PHE A 82 19.16 -4.81 -16.16
CA PHE A 82 19.87 -3.75 -16.88
C PHE A 82 19.04 -3.19 -18.04
N GLU A 83 18.37 -4.05 -18.79
CA GLU A 83 17.45 -3.64 -19.87
C GLU A 83 16.29 -2.78 -19.32
N ALA A 84 15.70 -3.15 -18.17
CA ALA A 84 14.67 -2.39 -17.50
C ALA A 84 15.17 -1.00 -17.05
N LEU A 85 16.37 -0.93 -16.45
CA LEU A 85 17.01 0.34 -16.08
C LEU A 85 17.27 1.22 -17.30
N ASP A 86 17.75 0.62 -18.41
CA ASP A 86 18.00 1.34 -19.66
C ASP A 86 16.70 1.82 -20.32
N ALA A 87 15.62 1.09 -20.16
CA ALA A 87 14.29 1.52 -20.58
C ALA A 87 13.71 2.64 -19.72
N GLY A 88 14.19 2.84 -18.49
CA GLY A 88 13.77 3.94 -17.63
C GLY A 88 13.15 3.53 -16.31
N ALA A 89 13.31 2.28 -15.86
CA ALA A 89 12.95 1.88 -14.50
C ALA A 89 13.70 2.73 -13.47
N CYS A 90 13.03 3.16 -12.39
CA CYS A 90 13.68 3.92 -11.32
C CYS A 90 14.46 3.05 -10.34
N GLY A 91 14.52 1.75 -10.57
CA GLY A 91 15.15 0.75 -9.74
C GLY A 91 14.31 -0.51 -9.70
N TRP A 92 14.34 -1.23 -8.59
CA TRP A 92 13.49 -2.40 -8.40
C TRP A 92 12.72 -2.38 -7.09
N SER A 93 11.61 -3.14 -7.04
CA SER A 93 10.78 -3.27 -5.85
C SER A 93 10.53 -4.73 -5.48
N ALA A 94 10.40 -4.99 -4.17
CA ALA A 94 10.06 -6.30 -3.64
C ALA A 94 9.37 -6.22 -2.27
N GLN A 95 8.43 -7.14 -2.05
CA GLN A 95 7.99 -7.52 -0.73
C GLN A 95 8.99 -8.53 -0.17
N LEU A 96 9.51 -8.26 1.02
CA LEU A 96 10.58 -9.05 1.65
C LEU A 96 10.22 -9.41 3.11
N THR A 97 8.95 -9.58 3.38
CA THR A 97 8.44 -9.91 4.71
C THR A 97 8.78 -11.35 5.06
N PRO A 98 9.26 -11.65 6.29
CA PRO A 98 9.42 -13.02 6.74
C PRO A 98 8.09 -13.78 6.66
N VAL A 99 8.17 -15.05 6.23
CA VAL A 99 6.96 -15.86 5.91
C VAL A 99 6.08 -16.18 7.13
N ASP A 100 6.63 -16.08 8.33
CA ASP A 100 5.93 -16.33 9.59
C ASP A 100 5.14 -15.11 10.12
N VAL A 101 5.35 -13.94 9.52
CA VAL A 101 4.65 -12.69 9.88
C VAL A 101 3.95 -12.04 8.70
N GLU A 102 3.94 -12.69 7.53
CA GLU A 102 3.36 -12.14 6.30
C GLU A 102 1.85 -12.29 6.29
N VAL A 103 1.18 -11.21 5.92
CA VAL A 103 -0.29 -11.15 5.74
C VAL A 103 -0.69 -11.13 4.26
N GLN A 104 0.21 -10.73 3.36
CA GLN A 104 -0.02 -10.67 1.92
C GLN A 104 0.55 -11.92 1.25
N LEU A 105 -0.25 -12.95 1.15
CA LEU A 105 0.11 -14.22 0.54
C LEU A 105 -0.28 -14.27 -0.96
N ASP A 106 0.29 -15.20 -1.69
CA ASP A 106 -0.16 -15.51 -3.05
C ASP A 106 -1.62 -15.98 -3.03
N HIS A 107 -2.29 -15.94 -4.18
CA HIS A 107 -3.72 -16.29 -4.31
C HIS A 107 -4.08 -17.68 -3.75
N ASP A 108 -3.13 -18.59 -3.70
CA ASP A 108 -3.27 -19.96 -3.18
C ASP A 108 -2.95 -20.09 -1.68
N GLY A 109 -2.71 -18.97 -0.99
CA GLY A 109 -2.37 -18.95 0.45
C GLY A 109 -0.91 -19.32 0.76
N THR A 110 -0.06 -19.51 -0.25
CA THR A 110 1.37 -19.77 -0.06
C THR A 110 2.16 -18.44 -0.06
N PRO A 111 3.38 -18.41 0.49
CA PRO A 111 4.22 -17.23 0.45
C PRO A 111 4.48 -16.72 -0.97
N MET A 112 4.60 -15.41 -1.14
CA MET A 112 5.06 -14.82 -2.40
C MET A 112 6.52 -15.21 -2.68
N ILE A 113 6.88 -15.27 -3.96
CA ILE A 113 8.24 -15.68 -4.39
C ILE A 113 9.31 -14.82 -3.73
N THR A 114 9.09 -13.51 -3.66
CA THR A 114 10.09 -12.58 -3.12
C THR A 114 10.34 -12.76 -1.62
N ASN A 115 9.36 -13.24 -0.86
CA ASN A 115 9.53 -13.59 0.56
C ASN A 115 10.41 -14.84 0.76
N LEU A 116 10.57 -15.67 -0.29
CA LEU A 116 11.37 -16.90 -0.27
C LEU A 116 12.78 -16.71 -0.85
N MET A 117 13.12 -15.50 -1.32
CA MET A 117 14.42 -15.23 -1.93
C MET A 117 15.56 -15.42 -0.95
N SER A 118 16.64 -16.04 -1.43
CA SER A 118 17.87 -16.12 -0.67
C SER A 118 18.58 -14.76 -0.56
N GLU A 119 19.31 -14.54 0.53
CA GLU A 119 20.15 -13.34 0.68
C GLU A 119 21.18 -13.22 -0.47
N LYS A 120 21.71 -14.36 -0.98
CA LYS A 120 22.62 -14.39 -2.13
C LYS A 120 21.97 -13.75 -3.38
N ASP A 121 20.72 -14.10 -3.66
CA ASP A 121 19.99 -13.59 -4.81
C ASP A 121 19.68 -12.08 -4.65
N LEU A 122 19.25 -11.67 -3.46
CA LEU A 122 19.01 -10.25 -3.14
C LEU A 122 20.28 -9.40 -3.26
N ARG A 123 21.43 -9.88 -2.78
CA ARG A 123 22.73 -9.22 -2.99
C ARG A 123 23.07 -9.09 -4.47
N SER A 124 22.73 -10.09 -5.28
CA SER A 124 22.96 -10.06 -6.72
C SER A 124 22.17 -8.95 -7.40
N PHE A 125 20.89 -8.76 -7.05
CA PHE A 125 20.08 -7.65 -7.56
C PHE A 125 20.54 -6.27 -7.05
N ALA A 126 20.95 -6.18 -5.80
CA ALA A 126 21.52 -4.95 -5.25
C ALA A 126 22.77 -4.50 -6.02
N ARG A 127 23.65 -5.44 -6.38
CA ARG A 127 24.87 -5.17 -7.17
C ARG A 127 24.58 -4.67 -8.56
N VAL A 128 23.47 -5.09 -9.21
CA VAL A 128 23.09 -4.54 -10.52
C VAL A 128 22.93 -3.02 -10.43
N LEU A 129 22.28 -2.49 -9.37
CA LEU A 129 22.13 -1.05 -9.20
C LEU A 129 23.48 -0.35 -8.93
N ARG A 130 24.39 -1.01 -8.22
CA ARG A 130 25.75 -0.50 -8.02
C ARG A 130 26.49 -0.39 -9.37
N GLU A 131 26.46 -1.44 -10.16
CA GLU A 131 27.11 -1.50 -11.48
C GLU A 131 26.51 -0.47 -12.45
N ALA A 132 25.17 -0.32 -12.43
CA ALA A 132 24.46 0.68 -13.22
C ALA A 132 24.72 2.13 -12.76
N GLY A 133 25.15 2.33 -11.50
CA GLY A 133 25.39 3.65 -10.91
C GLY A 133 24.12 4.50 -10.74
N ARG A 134 22.92 3.91 -10.90
CA ARG A 134 21.61 4.58 -10.85
C ARG A 134 20.54 3.68 -10.27
N GLY A 135 19.34 4.25 -10.06
CA GLY A 135 18.19 3.58 -9.50
C GLY A 135 18.19 3.58 -7.98
N LEU A 136 17.12 3.06 -7.42
CA LEU A 136 16.88 2.88 -5.98
C LEU A 136 16.14 1.57 -5.72
N ILE A 137 16.09 1.17 -4.46
CA ILE A 137 15.36 -0.04 -4.04
C ILE A 137 14.15 0.41 -3.25
N GLN A 138 12.97 -0.10 -3.58
CA GLN A 138 11.80 -0.01 -2.73
C GLN A 138 11.53 -1.40 -2.15
N CYS A 139 11.40 -1.49 -0.83
CA CYS A 139 11.09 -2.76 -0.17
C CYS A 139 10.09 -2.56 0.97
N ILE A 140 9.22 -3.55 1.13
CA ILE A 140 8.29 -3.64 2.24
C ILE A 140 8.60 -4.88 3.08
N GLY A 141 8.49 -4.76 4.41
CA GLY A 141 8.61 -5.86 5.35
C GLY A 141 10.02 -6.36 5.58
N SER A 142 11.04 -5.83 4.88
CA SER A 142 12.42 -6.19 5.15
C SER A 142 12.85 -5.77 6.55
N GLY A 143 13.44 -6.69 7.31
CA GLY A 143 14.08 -6.40 8.60
C GLY A 143 15.25 -5.41 8.44
N LYS A 144 15.68 -4.84 9.56
CA LYS A 144 16.74 -3.80 9.63
C LYS A 144 18.04 -4.28 8.98
N GLU A 145 18.49 -5.47 9.33
CA GLU A 145 19.74 -6.06 8.84
C GLU A 145 19.71 -6.29 7.32
N LEU A 146 18.61 -6.80 6.80
CA LEU A 146 18.44 -7.01 5.36
C LEU A 146 18.42 -5.68 4.61
N THR A 147 17.72 -4.68 5.13
CA THR A 147 17.66 -3.34 4.53
C THR A 147 19.03 -2.68 4.49
N GLU A 148 19.80 -2.76 5.59
CA GLU A 148 21.18 -2.25 5.64
C GLU A 148 22.11 -2.97 4.67
N MET A 149 21.97 -4.29 4.57
CA MET A 149 22.72 -5.09 3.61
C MET A 149 22.45 -4.64 2.17
N LEU A 150 21.17 -4.43 1.82
CA LEU A 150 20.78 -3.96 0.49
C LEU A 150 21.32 -2.54 0.21
N ALA A 151 21.28 -1.64 1.18
CA ALA A 151 21.85 -0.30 1.08
C ALA A 151 23.37 -0.34 0.86
N ALA A 152 24.09 -1.15 1.63
CA ALA A 152 25.54 -1.30 1.55
C ALA A 152 25.97 -1.96 0.23
N GLU A 153 25.29 -3.03 -0.19
CA GLU A 153 25.61 -3.75 -1.43
C GLU A 153 25.31 -2.91 -2.69
N SER A 154 24.19 -2.22 -2.72
CA SER A 154 23.81 -1.41 -3.86
C SER A 154 24.55 -0.07 -3.91
N GLY A 155 24.90 0.50 -2.76
CA GLY A 155 25.36 1.88 -2.64
C GLY A 155 24.32 2.88 -3.14
N ARG A 156 23.04 2.50 -3.18
CA ARG A 156 21.92 3.28 -3.71
C ARG A 156 20.90 3.57 -2.61
N PRO A 157 20.03 4.58 -2.79
CA PRO A 157 18.95 4.84 -1.84
C PRO A 157 18.01 3.64 -1.69
N ILE A 158 17.55 3.42 -0.48
CA ILE A 158 16.45 2.49 -0.17
C ILE A 158 15.23 3.32 0.21
N LEU A 159 14.08 2.99 -0.35
CA LEU A 159 12.77 3.38 0.15
C LEU A 159 12.21 2.22 0.96
N TRP A 160 12.28 2.33 2.27
CA TRP A 160 11.79 1.30 3.18
C TRP A 160 10.34 1.58 3.57
N ASN A 161 9.47 0.60 3.40
CA ASN A 161 8.07 0.63 3.84
C ASN A 161 7.92 -0.23 5.09
N VAL A 162 7.31 0.26 6.12
CA VAL A 162 6.66 1.54 6.32
C VAL A 162 7.04 2.07 7.70
N LEU A 163 7.25 3.37 7.82
CA LEU A 163 7.31 4.03 9.12
C LEU A 163 5.89 4.48 9.49
N ALA A 164 5.27 3.77 10.42
CA ALA A 164 3.90 3.99 10.84
C ALA A 164 3.77 4.02 12.35
N ILE A 165 2.77 4.73 12.84
CA ILE A 165 2.34 4.71 14.23
C ILE A 165 1.11 3.84 14.31
N PHE A 166 1.22 2.69 14.98
CA PHE A 166 0.06 1.89 15.36
C PHE A 166 -0.36 2.36 16.74
N ALA A 167 -1.35 3.26 16.79
CA ALA A 167 -1.77 3.87 18.03
C ALA A 167 -2.67 2.96 18.86
N ASP A 168 -2.47 2.96 20.19
CA ASP A 168 -3.40 2.37 21.15
C ASP A 168 -4.64 3.27 21.34
N GLN A 169 -5.56 2.86 22.20
CA GLN A 169 -6.76 3.63 22.53
C GLN A 169 -6.48 5.02 23.15
N HIS A 170 -5.24 5.30 23.56
CA HIS A 170 -4.79 6.58 24.14
C HIS A 170 -3.97 7.41 23.15
N GLY A 171 -3.78 6.94 21.92
CA GLY A 171 -2.99 7.59 20.89
C GLY A 171 -1.47 7.43 21.04
N ASN A 172 -1.00 6.59 21.97
CA ASN A 172 0.42 6.26 22.08
C ASN A 172 0.78 5.18 21.08
N SER A 173 2.07 5.13 20.69
CA SER A 173 2.58 4.03 19.89
C SER A 173 2.34 2.70 20.61
N ALA A 174 1.54 1.83 20.01
CA ALA A 174 1.24 0.51 20.52
C ALA A 174 2.28 -0.49 20.03
N GLY A 175 3.02 -1.07 20.94
CA GLY A 175 4.03 -2.07 20.62
C GLY A 175 5.42 -1.51 20.32
N ALA A 176 6.42 -2.38 20.37
CA ALA A 176 7.80 -2.05 20.07
C ALA A 176 7.95 -1.80 18.56
N GLY A 177 8.47 -0.68 18.18
CA GLY A 177 8.89 -0.53 16.79
C GLY A 177 9.00 0.90 16.28
N PHE A 178 8.12 1.81 16.64
CA PHE A 178 8.18 3.16 16.07
C PHE A 178 9.44 3.92 16.52
N GLU A 179 9.67 4.04 17.81
CA GLU A 179 10.83 4.69 18.38
C GLU A 179 12.14 3.95 18.04
N ASP A 180 12.11 2.62 18.07
CA ASP A 180 13.24 1.78 17.65
C ASP A 180 13.56 1.94 16.16
N ASN A 181 12.55 2.16 15.33
CA ASN A 181 12.74 2.42 13.90
C ASN A 181 13.30 3.82 13.64
N LEU A 182 12.85 4.84 14.39
CA LEU A 182 13.44 6.18 14.33
C LEU A 182 14.93 6.15 14.70
N ALA A 183 15.28 5.53 15.82
CA ALA A 183 16.66 5.40 16.28
C ALA A 183 17.53 4.62 15.28
N TRP A 184 17.00 3.54 14.71
CA TRP A 184 17.69 2.77 13.69
C TRP A 184 17.93 3.57 12.39
N LEU A 185 16.93 4.32 11.93
CA LEU A 185 17.07 5.16 10.74
C LEU A 185 18.14 6.23 10.93
N ASP A 186 18.18 6.86 12.09
CA ASP A 186 19.21 7.85 12.43
C ASP A 186 20.61 7.24 12.43
N ASP A 187 20.80 6.10 13.10
CA ASP A 187 22.09 5.40 13.16
C ASP A 187 22.55 4.93 11.77
N ALA A 188 21.68 4.27 11.01
CA ALA A 188 22.01 3.76 9.68
C ALA A 188 22.42 4.90 8.73
N ASN A 189 21.70 6.01 8.74
CA ASN A 189 22.04 7.17 7.91
C ASN A 189 23.29 7.90 8.40
N ALA A 190 23.54 7.98 9.72
CA ALA A 190 24.80 8.50 10.27
C ALA A 190 26.02 7.68 9.81
N ARG A 191 25.87 6.37 9.59
CA ARG A 191 26.88 5.49 9.00
C ARG A 191 27.02 5.64 7.47
N GLY A 192 26.23 6.52 6.83
CA GLY A 192 26.27 6.79 5.40
C GLY A 192 25.40 5.87 4.54
N LEU A 193 24.57 5.03 5.14
CA LEU A 193 23.54 4.30 4.41
C LEU A 193 22.40 5.28 4.08
N ARG A 194 21.92 5.24 2.84
CA ARG A 194 20.83 6.12 2.41
C ARG A 194 19.51 5.38 2.48
N ILE A 195 18.91 5.31 3.67
CA ILE A 195 17.64 4.64 3.91
C ILE A 195 16.60 5.73 4.20
N TYR A 196 15.64 5.90 3.30
CA TYR A 196 14.47 6.74 3.48
C TYR A 196 13.30 5.86 3.91
N ALA A 197 12.48 6.36 4.83
CA ALA A 197 11.29 5.67 5.27
C ALA A 197 10.03 6.30 4.64
N GLN A 198 9.22 5.52 3.96
CA GLN A 198 7.88 5.98 3.61
C GLN A 198 7.05 6.07 4.88
N SER A 199 6.61 7.30 5.20
CA SER A 199 5.87 7.60 6.43
C SER A 199 4.39 7.58 6.18
N LEU A 200 3.66 6.75 6.93
CA LEU A 200 2.20 6.75 6.93
C LEU A 200 1.71 7.89 7.85
N THR A 201 1.32 9.00 7.24
CA THR A 201 0.95 10.23 7.95
C THR A 201 -0.55 10.41 8.16
N VAL A 202 -1.34 9.41 7.80
CA VAL A 202 -2.77 9.28 8.06
C VAL A 202 -3.03 8.13 9.02
N GLU A 203 -4.21 8.09 9.59
CA GLU A 203 -4.61 6.96 10.42
C GLU A 203 -4.65 5.68 9.58
N ASN A 204 -4.18 4.58 10.18
CA ASN A 204 -4.22 3.26 9.56
C ASN A 204 -5.60 2.63 9.78
N ASP A 205 -6.62 3.23 9.19
CA ASP A 205 -8.00 2.79 9.24
C ASP A 205 -8.35 1.93 8.03
N HIS A 206 -9.16 0.90 8.29
CA HIS A 206 -9.58 -0.06 7.26
C HIS A 206 -11.10 -0.20 7.26
N GLN A 207 -11.64 -0.45 6.07
CA GLN A 207 -13.02 -0.92 5.88
C GLN A 207 -12.93 -2.19 5.05
N PHE A 208 -13.63 -3.24 5.41
CA PHE A 208 -13.55 -4.51 4.66
C PHE A 208 -14.84 -5.32 4.78
N THR A 209 -15.01 -6.23 3.84
CA THR A 209 -16.04 -7.27 3.87
C THR A 209 -15.36 -8.63 3.90
N LEU A 210 -16.06 -9.69 4.26
CA LEU A 210 -15.52 -11.05 4.11
C LEU A 210 -15.67 -11.61 2.69
N GLU A 211 -16.36 -10.86 1.81
CA GLU A 211 -16.44 -11.18 0.36
C GLU A 211 -15.10 -10.94 -0.34
N ASP A 212 -14.42 -9.82 -0.04
CA ASP A 212 -13.24 -9.38 -0.78
C ASP A 212 -11.94 -9.81 -0.08
N TRP A 213 -11.39 -8.98 0.79
CA TRP A 213 -10.08 -9.14 1.38
C TRP A 213 -10.08 -9.89 2.70
N ASN A 214 -8.91 -10.45 3.09
CA ASN A 214 -8.70 -11.06 4.38
C ASN A 214 -7.61 -10.33 5.20
N LEU A 215 -8.03 -9.44 6.05
CA LEU A 215 -7.17 -8.70 6.98
C LEU A 215 -6.40 -9.62 7.96
N PHE A 216 -6.85 -10.85 8.16
CA PHE A 216 -6.39 -11.73 9.22
C PHE A 216 -5.57 -12.94 8.71
N ASP A 217 -5.01 -12.89 7.51
CA ASP A 217 -4.27 -13.99 6.89
C ASP A 217 -3.07 -14.50 7.70
N ILE A 218 -2.52 -13.64 8.59
CA ILE A 218 -1.49 -14.03 9.54
C ILE A 218 -1.94 -15.16 10.50
N VAL A 219 -3.25 -15.25 10.75
CA VAL A 219 -3.83 -16.29 11.61
C VAL A 219 -4.31 -17.45 10.75
N PRO A 220 -3.71 -18.65 10.86
CA PRO A 220 -4.03 -19.78 9.97
C PRO A 220 -5.52 -20.16 9.92
N ALA A 221 -6.23 -20.07 11.05
CA ALA A 221 -7.66 -20.36 11.09
C ALA A 221 -8.49 -19.42 10.22
N TRP A 222 -8.19 -18.11 10.25
CA TRP A 222 -8.82 -17.13 9.41
C TRP A 222 -8.46 -17.28 7.94
N ARG A 223 -7.15 -17.48 7.65
CA ARG A 223 -6.69 -17.73 6.29
C ARG A 223 -7.38 -18.90 5.65
N ASP A 224 -7.43 -20.05 6.35
CA ASP A 224 -8.07 -21.27 5.83
C ASP A 224 -9.57 -21.06 5.59
N ALA A 225 -10.25 -20.33 6.47
CA ALA A 225 -11.68 -20.02 6.36
C ALA A 225 -12.03 -19.14 5.16
N LEU A 226 -11.15 -18.20 4.81
CA LEU A 226 -11.40 -17.19 3.78
C LEU A 226 -10.67 -17.48 2.45
N MET A 227 -10.16 -18.72 2.27
CA MET A 227 -9.67 -19.18 0.97
C MET A 227 -10.82 -19.53 0.02
N GLY A 228 -10.54 -19.40 -1.27
CA GLY A 228 -11.47 -19.75 -2.35
C GLY A 228 -12.42 -18.62 -2.73
N ASP A 229 -13.45 -18.96 -3.49
CA ASP A 229 -14.51 -18.05 -3.91
C ASP A 229 -15.55 -17.82 -2.79
N VAL A 230 -16.53 -16.96 -3.06
CA VAL A 230 -17.59 -16.59 -2.09
C VAL A 230 -18.39 -17.80 -1.62
N GLU A 231 -18.65 -18.78 -2.50
CA GLU A 231 -19.39 -20.00 -2.15
C GLU A 231 -18.58 -20.86 -1.18
N GLN A 232 -17.30 -21.07 -1.46
CA GLN A 232 -16.39 -21.80 -0.59
C GLN A 232 -16.20 -21.11 0.76
N ARG A 233 -15.99 -19.78 0.78
CA ARG A 233 -15.89 -19.00 2.02
C ARG A 233 -17.16 -19.13 2.86
N THR A 234 -18.33 -19.00 2.23
CA THR A 234 -19.62 -19.17 2.90
C THR A 234 -19.76 -20.55 3.54
N ALA A 235 -19.34 -21.61 2.83
CA ALA A 235 -19.35 -22.96 3.36
C ALA A 235 -18.40 -23.12 4.56
N ASN A 236 -17.17 -22.64 4.43
CA ASN A 236 -16.16 -22.68 5.49
C ASN A 236 -16.62 -21.95 6.75
N LEU A 237 -17.20 -20.75 6.61
CA LEU A 237 -17.66 -19.92 7.75
C LEU A 237 -18.95 -20.47 8.40
N ARG A 238 -19.66 -21.39 7.74
CA ARG A 238 -20.77 -22.13 8.34
C ARG A 238 -20.34 -23.42 9.04
N ASP A 239 -19.12 -23.92 8.73
CA ASP A 239 -18.62 -25.15 9.33
C ASP A 239 -18.35 -24.96 10.84
N PRO A 240 -18.97 -25.77 11.72
CA PRO A 240 -18.75 -25.65 13.16
C PRO A 240 -17.29 -25.86 13.61
N GLU A 241 -16.54 -26.74 12.95
CA GLU A 241 -15.14 -27.01 13.29
C GLU A 241 -14.27 -25.80 12.92
N MET A 242 -14.49 -25.22 11.74
CA MET A 242 -13.80 -24.01 11.31
C MET A 242 -14.10 -22.83 12.25
N ARG A 243 -15.36 -22.61 12.60
CA ARG A 243 -15.77 -21.59 13.57
C ARG A 243 -15.08 -21.80 14.93
N GLN A 244 -14.97 -23.04 15.39
CA GLN A 244 -14.28 -23.34 16.64
C GLN A 244 -12.81 -22.97 16.54
N ARG A 245 -12.12 -23.30 15.44
CA ARG A 245 -10.71 -22.93 15.22
C ARG A 245 -10.52 -21.40 15.24
N ILE A 246 -11.43 -20.65 14.64
CA ILE A 246 -11.39 -19.17 14.66
C ILE A 246 -11.61 -18.65 16.08
N ARG A 247 -12.59 -19.17 16.83
CA ARG A 247 -12.80 -18.79 18.26
C ARG A 247 -11.55 -19.09 19.10
N ASP A 248 -10.99 -20.28 18.97
CA ASP A 248 -9.78 -20.67 19.71
C ASP A 248 -8.60 -19.72 19.42
N SER A 249 -8.45 -19.30 18.15
CA SER A 249 -7.40 -18.34 17.78
C SER A 249 -7.62 -16.95 18.40
N HIS A 250 -8.87 -16.52 18.52
CA HIS A 250 -9.23 -15.28 19.18
C HIS A 250 -8.99 -15.36 20.68
N ASP A 251 -9.42 -16.43 21.34
CA ASP A 251 -9.24 -16.66 22.78
C ASP A 251 -7.75 -16.78 23.16
N GLN A 252 -6.93 -17.31 22.27
CA GLN A 252 -5.47 -17.36 22.41
C GLN A 252 -4.79 -16.02 22.10
N ARG A 253 -5.55 -14.99 21.74
CA ARG A 253 -5.04 -13.66 21.39
C ARG A 253 -4.02 -13.66 20.25
N MET A 254 -4.23 -14.49 19.26
CA MET A 254 -3.42 -14.47 18.04
C MET A 254 -3.61 -13.15 17.25
N LEU A 255 -4.76 -12.49 17.44
CA LEU A 255 -4.99 -11.08 17.15
C LEU A 255 -5.37 -10.37 18.46
N PRO A 256 -5.14 -9.04 18.59
CA PRO A 256 -5.67 -8.26 19.70
C PRO A 256 -7.20 -8.40 19.80
N HIS A 257 -7.74 -8.62 21.00
CA HIS A 257 -9.20 -8.79 21.19
C HIS A 257 -10.00 -7.58 20.69
N ASP A 258 -9.51 -6.39 21.01
CA ASP A 258 -10.10 -5.13 20.57
C ASP A 258 -10.11 -4.96 19.03
N MET A 259 -9.27 -5.71 18.31
CA MET A 259 -9.28 -5.70 16.84
C MET A 259 -10.56 -6.30 16.25
N ILE A 260 -11.23 -7.21 16.94
CA ILE A 260 -12.49 -7.83 16.50
C ILE A 260 -13.70 -7.15 17.20
N GLU A 261 -13.63 -7.00 18.51
CA GLU A 261 -14.75 -6.51 19.32
C GLU A 261 -15.08 -5.05 19.03
N ASP A 262 -14.06 -4.23 18.72
CA ASP A 262 -14.22 -2.82 18.40
C ASP A 262 -14.59 -2.55 16.93
N LEU A 263 -14.58 -3.58 16.05
CA LEU A 263 -15.05 -3.41 14.67
C LEU A 263 -16.49 -2.93 14.66
N ARG A 264 -16.73 -1.84 13.96
CA ARG A 264 -18.08 -1.29 13.77
C ARG A 264 -18.70 -1.85 12.52
N VAL A 265 -19.94 -2.27 12.60
CA VAL A 265 -20.74 -2.64 11.44
C VAL A 265 -21.16 -1.35 10.73
N GLY A 266 -20.71 -1.20 9.49
CA GLY A 266 -21.05 -0.08 8.62
C GLY A 266 -22.26 -0.40 7.74
N ILE A 267 -22.05 -0.43 6.41
CA ILE A 267 -23.13 -0.67 5.46
C ILE A 267 -23.63 -2.12 5.54
N ILE A 268 -24.94 -2.26 5.67
CA ILE A 268 -25.68 -3.52 5.58
C ILE A 268 -26.61 -3.47 4.35
N HIS A 269 -26.77 -4.59 3.67
CA HIS A 269 -27.57 -4.67 2.44
C HIS A 269 -28.97 -5.29 2.70
N LYS A 270 -29.12 -6.09 3.75
CA LYS A 270 -30.40 -6.72 4.11
C LYS A 270 -31.17 -5.89 5.13
N GLU A 271 -32.39 -5.49 4.81
CA GLU A 271 -33.29 -4.71 5.67
C GLU A 271 -33.49 -5.34 7.06
N SER A 272 -33.46 -6.68 7.13
CA SER A 272 -33.58 -7.41 8.40
C SER A 272 -32.45 -7.19 9.38
N LEU A 273 -31.35 -6.60 8.95
CA LEU A 273 -30.14 -6.32 9.75
C LEU A 273 -29.89 -4.81 9.92
N ALA A 274 -30.75 -3.94 9.37
CA ALA A 274 -30.53 -2.50 9.40
C ALA A 274 -30.43 -1.93 10.84
N ASP A 275 -31.02 -2.63 11.82
CA ASP A 275 -31.01 -2.23 13.22
C ASP A 275 -29.65 -2.41 13.93
N ILE A 276 -28.69 -3.07 13.29
CA ILE A 276 -27.33 -3.27 13.83
C ILE A 276 -26.28 -2.39 13.15
N GLU A 277 -26.62 -1.61 12.14
CA GLU A 277 -25.70 -0.61 11.60
C GLU A 277 -25.22 0.35 12.69
N GLY A 278 -23.92 0.60 12.71
CA GLY A 278 -23.28 1.47 13.69
C GLY A 278 -22.91 0.79 15.01
N PHE A 279 -23.41 -0.42 15.31
CA PHE A 279 -22.98 -1.17 16.48
C PHE A 279 -21.59 -1.77 16.28
N THR A 280 -20.87 -1.95 17.39
CA THR A 280 -19.64 -2.76 17.36
C THR A 280 -19.97 -4.26 17.39
N VAL A 281 -19.02 -5.07 16.93
CA VAL A 281 -19.14 -6.53 17.03
C VAL A 281 -19.32 -6.98 18.47
N GLY A 282 -18.64 -6.34 19.43
CA GLY A 282 -18.80 -6.61 20.85
C GLY A 282 -20.22 -6.33 21.36
N GLU A 283 -20.79 -5.17 21.00
CA GLU A 283 -22.18 -4.82 21.37
C GLU A 283 -23.20 -5.82 20.76
N ILE A 284 -22.97 -6.27 19.54
CA ILE A 284 -23.81 -7.27 18.88
C ILE A 284 -23.68 -8.63 19.59
N ALA A 285 -22.46 -9.03 19.97
CA ALA A 285 -22.20 -10.27 20.70
C ALA A 285 -22.93 -10.29 22.05
N GLU A 286 -22.89 -9.19 22.81
CA GLU A 286 -23.64 -9.03 24.07
C GLU A 286 -25.15 -9.13 23.83
N LYS A 287 -25.68 -8.42 22.84
CA LYS A 287 -27.11 -8.43 22.48
C LYS A 287 -27.57 -9.82 22.05
N ARG A 288 -26.78 -10.53 21.27
CA ARG A 288 -27.07 -11.90 20.78
C ARG A 288 -26.69 -12.99 21.80
N ARG A 289 -25.97 -12.65 22.88
CA ARG A 289 -25.43 -13.57 23.90
C ARG A 289 -24.58 -14.69 23.29
N CYS A 290 -23.70 -14.33 22.40
CA CYS A 290 -22.79 -15.26 21.71
C CYS A 290 -21.35 -14.76 21.78
N HIS A 291 -20.42 -15.57 21.30
CA HIS A 291 -19.02 -15.21 21.20
C HIS A 291 -18.83 -14.08 20.15
N PRO A 292 -17.91 -13.09 20.34
CA PRO A 292 -17.69 -12.02 19.38
C PRO A 292 -17.40 -12.51 17.95
N ILE A 293 -16.61 -13.57 17.80
CA ILE A 293 -16.39 -14.22 16.49
C ILE A 293 -17.71 -14.69 15.87
N ASP A 294 -18.57 -15.35 16.63
CA ASP A 294 -19.85 -15.82 16.09
C ASP A 294 -20.74 -14.63 15.69
N ALA A 295 -20.75 -13.56 16.48
CA ALA A 295 -21.49 -12.35 16.13
C ALA A 295 -21.04 -11.76 14.80
N MET A 296 -19.71 -11.63 14.59
CA MET A 296 -19.13 -11.14 13.33
C MET A 296 -19.45 -12.05 12.15
N LEU A 297 -19.23 -13.35 12.31
CA LEU A 297 -19.47 -14.34 11.24
C LEU A 297 -20.96 -14.45 10.88
N ASP A 298 -21.85 -14.39 11.87
CA ASP A 298 -23.29 -14.43 11.63
C ASP A 298 -23.76 -13.19 10.87
N VAL A 299 -23.32 -11.98 11.27
CA VAL A 299 -23.62 -10.74 10.54
C VAL A 299 -23.13 -10.83 9.09
N ALA A 300 -21.89 -11.31 8.89
CA ALA A 300 -21.33 -11.45 7.56
C ALA A 300 -22.15 -12.46 6.71
N LEU A 301 -22.45 -13.65 7.26
CA LEU A 301 -23.23 -14.69 6.55
C LEU A 301 -24.67 -14.28 6.30
N GLU A 302 -25.30 -13.59 7.24
CA GLU A 302 -26.65 -13.07 7.12
C GLU A 302 -26.76 -12.02 6.01
N ASP A 303 -25.69 -11.23 5.75
CA ASP A 303 -25.61 -10.24 4.67
C ASP A 303 -24.81 -10.69 3.44
N ASP A 304 -24.73 -12.02 3.21
CA ASP A 304 -24.07 -12.65 2.05
C ASP A 304 -22.59 -12.23 1.89
N LEU A 305 -21.86 -12.15 3.00
CA LEU A 305 -20.47 -11.71 3.17
C LEU A 305 -20.19 -10.23 2.78
N ARG A 306 -21.23 -9.43 2.50
CA ARG A 306 -21.13 -8.03 2.05
C ARG A 306 -21.25 -7.00 3.15
N ALA A 307 -21.56 -7.42 4.39
CA ALA A 307 -21.55 -6.53 5.56
C ALA A 307 -20.18 -5.85 5.68
N LEU A 308 -20.19 -4.51 5.79
CA LEU A 308 -18.98 -3.71 5.92
C LEU A 308 -18.57 -3.65 7.38
N PHE A 309 -17.32 -4.04 7.66
CA PHE A 309 -16.69 -3.85 8.96
C PHE A 309 -15.67 -2.72 8.88
N ILE A 310 -15.67 -1.84 9.86
CA ILE A 310 -14.85 -0.64 9.90
C ILE A 310 -14.01 -0.67 11.18
N THR A 311 -12.70 -0.53 11.07
CA THR A 311 -11.82 -0.37 12.23
C THR A 311 -12.10 0.97 12.93
N PRO A 312 -12.07 1.02 14.27
CA PRO A 312 -12.25 2.28 14.96
C PRO A 312 -11.09 3.23 14.67
N PRO A 313 -11.35 4.55 14.55
CA PRO A 313 -10.27 5.52 14.39
C PRO A 313 -9.38 5.51 15.64
N ARG A 314 -8.07 5.43 15.42
CA ARG A 314 -7.04 5.46 16.48
C ARG A 314 -5.97 6.49 16.13
N PRO A 315 -6.27 7.79 16.28
CA PRO A 315 -5.32 8.84 15.97
C PRO A 315 -4.14 8.79 16.95
N ALA A 316 -2.94 8.94 16.41
CA ALA A 316 -1.76 9.15 17.23
C ALA A 316 -1.88 10.48 18.00
N ASN A 317 -1.31 10.53 19.21
CA ASN A 317 -1.23 11.80 19.93
C ASN A 317 -0.30 12.79 19.20
N PRO A 318 -0.46 14.11 19.42
CA PRO A 318 0.29 15.12 18.68
C PRO A 318 1.81 15.02 18.83
N GLU A 319 2.32 14.57 19.98
CA GLU A 319 3.76 14.42 20.23
C GLU A 319 4.35 13.29 19.36
N THR A 320 3.73 12.12 19.36
CA THR A 320 4.15 10.97 18.53
C THR A 320 4.01 11.28 17.04
N MET A 321 2.90 11.95 16.64
CA MET A 321 2.72 12.39 15.26
C MET A 321 3.80 13.39 14.84
N SER A 322 4.15 14.34 15.72
CA SER A 322 5.22 15.29 15.46
C SER A 322 6.57 14.60 15.22
N GLN A 323 6.89 13.55 15.98
CA GLN A 323 8.12 12.76 15.76
C GLN A 323 8.13 12.10 14.37
N LEU A 324 7.00 11.54 13.94
CA LEU A 324 6.86 10.95 12.60
C LEU A 324 7.06 12.01 11.51
N LEU A 325 6.36 13.14 11.63
CA LEU A 325 6.37 14.20 10.64
C LEU A 325 7.75 14.86 10.49
N HIS A 326 8.52 14.95 11.58
CA HIS A 326 9.86 15.56 11.60
C HIS A 326 11.00 14.55 11.40
N CYS A 327 10.71 13.26 11.18
CA CYS A 327 11.77 12.30 10.86
C CYS A 327 12.62 12.80 9.69
N PRO A 328 13.95 12.99 9.87
CA PRO A 328 14.80 13.60 8.84
C PRO A 328 14.82 12.86 7.51
N VAL A 329 14.62 11.55 7.56
CA VAL A 329 14.60 10.66 6.39
C VAL A 329 13.19 10.14 6.08
N GLY A 330 12.17 10.67 6.75
CA GLY A 330 10.77 10.36 6.51
C GLY A 330 10.24 11.04 5.24
N LEU A 331 9.62 10.27 4.38
CA LEU A 331 8.95 10.74 3.17
C LEU A 331 7.45 10.51 3.32
N PRO A 332 6.60 11.54 3.43
CA PRO A 332 5.16 11.36 3.41
C PRO A 332 4.73 10.59 2.17
N GLY A 333 3.96 9.53 2.36
CA GLY A 333 3.61 8.66 1.25
C GLY A 333 2.63 7.57 1.66
N VAL A 334 2.75 6.38 1.07
CA VAL A 334 1.86 5.23 1.29
C VAL A 334 0.42 5.60 0.91
N SER A 335 0.25 6.07 -0.33
CA SER A 335 -1.09 6.42 -0.83
C SER A 335 -1.93 5.18 -1.10
N ASP A 336 -1.29 4.05 -1.44
CA ASP A 336 -1.92 2.83 -1.96
C ASP A 336 -2.97 3.11 -3.07
N GLY A 337 -2.75 4.20 -3.80
CA GLY A 337 -3.65 4.63 -4.88
C GLY A 337 -3.61 3.66 -6.05
N GLY A 338 -4.71 2.93 -6.24
CA GLY A 338 -4.81 1.86 -7.24
C GLY A 338 -4.68 0.45 -6.67
N ALA A 339 -4.25 0.32 -5.42
CA ALA A 339 -4.26 -0.89 -4.62
C ALA A 339 -5.24 -0.70 -3.43
N HIS A 340 -5.57 -1.78 -2.72
CA HIS A 340 -6.45 -1.76 -1.54
C HIS A 340 -7.76 -0.97 -1.76
N THR A 341 -8.25 -1.01 -2.98
CA THR A 341 -9.26 -0.08 -3.49
C THR A 341 -10.61 -0.13 -2.79
N LYS A 342 -10.88 -1.21 -2.05
CA LYS A 342 -12.12 -1.40 -1.31
C LYS A 342 -11.97 -1.24 0.20
N PHE A 343 -10.75 -1.04 0.71
CA PHE A 343 -10.55 -0.95 2.16
C PHE A 343 -9.78 0.25 2.68
N LEU A 344 -9.03 0.96 1.84
CA LEU A 344 -8.24 2.11 2.24
C LEU A 344 -8.55 3.35 1.41
N THR A 345 -8.33 4.51 2.00
CA THR A 345 -8.33 5.80 1.31
C THR A 345 -7.11 6.65 1.70
N HIS A 346 -5.96 6.00 1.88
CA HIS A 346 -4.71 6.66 2.32
C HIS A 346 -4.21 7.71 1.32
N ALA A 347 -4.65 7.67 0.06
CA ALA A 347 -4.35 8.72 -0.92
C ALA A 347 -4.82 10.13 -0.48
N ARG A 348 -5.61 10.24 0.58
CA ARG A 348 -5.98 11.52 1.23
C ARG A 348 -4.78 12.22 1.90
N TYR A 349 -3.64 11.52 2.09
CA TYR A 349 -2.52 12.00 2.91
C TYR A 349 -2.02 13.41 2.57
N PRO A 350 -1.91 13.89 1.32
CA PRO A 350 -1.41 15.24 1.07
C PRO A 350 -2.38 16.32 1.58
N THR A 351 -3.68 16.06 1.46
CA THR A 351 -4.73 16.97 1.94
C THR A 351 -4.75 16.99 3.47
N GLU A 352 -4.73 15.82 4.11
CA GLU A 352 -4.73 15.70 5.57
C GLU A 352 -3.45 16.30 6.16
N TYR A 353 -2.30 16.11 5.51
CA TYR A 353 -1.02 16.68 5.92
C TYR A 353 -1.11 18.20 6.06
N LEU A 354 -1.65 18.89 5.05
CA LEU A 354 -1.77 20.34 5.04
C LEU A 354 -2.92 20.84 5.95
N ALA A 355 -4.09 20.23 5.86
CA ALA A 355 -5.27 20.69 6.58
C ALA A 355 -5.16 20.39 8.08
N ARG A 356 -4.86 19.15 8.44
CA ARG A 356 -4.80 18.71 9.84
C ARG A 356 -3.47 19.08 10.49
N HIS A 357 -2.36 18.54 9.98
CA HIS A 357 -1.09 18.66 10.70
C HIS A 357 -0.47 20.06 10.64
N VAL A 358 -0.70 20.82 9.54
CA VAL A 358 -0.20 22.21 9.43
C VAL A 358 -1.21 23.20 9.99
N ARG A 359 -2.45 23.23 9.44
CA ARG A 359 -3.41 24.27 9.79
C ARG A 359 -4.04 24.05 11.18
N ASP A 360 -4.57 22.84 11.44
CA ASP A 360 -5.37 22.60 12.63
C ASP A 360 -4.53 22.29 13.86
N ASP A 361 -3.53 21.41 13.72
CA ASP A 361 -2.67 20.97 14.82
C ASP A 361 -1.41 21.83 14.99
N GLY A 362 -1.02 22.61 13.97
CA GLY A 362 0.16 23.49 14.02
C GLY A 362 1.48 22.78 14.25
N LEU A 363 1.61 21.53 13.79
CA LEU A 363 2.77 20.67 14.07
C LEU A 363 4.01 21.07 13.26
N MET A 364 3.87 21.78 12.14
CA MET A 364 4.98 22.28 11.33
C MET A 364 4.61 23.51 10.51
N SER A 365 5.63 24.18 9.94
CA SER A 365 5.39 25.29 9.02
C SER A 365 4.85 24.82 7.66
N LEU A 366 4.17 25.72 6.96
CA LEU A 366 3.65 25.45 5.62
C LEU A 366 4.78 25.20 4.62
N GLU A 367 5.88 25.93 4.73
CA GLU A 367 7.06 25.80 3.87
C GLU A 367 7.71 24.43 4.04
N GLU A 368 7.86 23.95 5.27
CA GLU A 368 8.41 22.62 5.53
C GLU A 368 7.48 21.54 5.01
N ALA A 369 6.19 21.67 5.21
CA ALA A 369 5.20 20.72 4.68
C ALA A 369 5.28 20.61 3.16
N HIS A 370 5.35 21.72 2.45
CA HIS A 370 5.51 21.72 1.00
C HIS A 370 6.83 21.10 0.55
N TRP A 371 7.92 21.39 1.25
CA TRP A 371 9.20 20.76 0.96
C TRP A 371 9.12 19.24 1.11
N ARG A 372 8.50 18.74 2.20
CA ARG A 372 8.33 17.31 2.47
C ARG A 372 7.38 16.62 1.51
N LEU A 373 6.36 17.29 1.01
CA LEU A 373 5.39 16.73 0.05
C LEU A 373 5.85 16.80 -1.41
N SER A 374 6.85 17.62 -1.74
CA SER A 374 7.24 17.89 -3.12
C SER A 374 8.73 17.67 -3.39
N ALA A 375 9.55 18.61 -2.97
CA ALA A 375 10.98 18.62 -3.32
C ALA A 375 11.75 17.47 -2.72
N TYR A 376 11.50 17.15 -1.47
CA TYR A 376 12.23 16.13 -0.75
C TYR A 376 11.99 14.71 -1.32
N PRO A 377 10.76 14.26 -1.59
CA PRO A 377 10.52 12.98 -2.27
C PRO A 377 11.14 12.92 -3.67
N ALA A 378 11.08 14.03 -4.44
CA ALA A 378 11.72 14.11 -5.75
C ALA A 378 13.24 13.93 -5.65
N MET A 379 13.88 14.59 -4.69
CA MET A 379 15.31 14.45 -4.41
C MET A 379 15.68 13.02 -4.00
N ALA A 380 14.93 12.40 -3.10
CA ALA A 380 15.16 11.04 -2.63
C ALA A 380 15.04 10.01 -3.77
N ALA A 381 14.05 10.19 -4.65
CA ALA A 381 13.84 9.37 -5.83
C ALA A 381 14.80 9.68 -6.99
N GLY A 382 15.60 10.75 -6.90
CA GLY A 382 16.52 11.17 -7.97
C GLY A 382 15.84 11.84 -9.15
N ILE A 383 14.63 12.37 -8.99
CA ILE A 383 13.90 13.18 -9.97
C ILE A 383 14.43 14.61 -9.87
N LYS A 384 15.04 15.13 -10.96
CA LYS A 384 15.84 16.36 -10.90
C LYS A 384 15.12 17.62 -11.32
N ASP A 385 14.09 17.49 -12.11
CA ASP A 385 13.39 18.57 -12.79
C ASP A 385 12.03 18.95 -12.20
N ARG A 386 11.59 18.22 -11.17
CA ARG A 386 10.27 18.38 -10.53
C ARG A 386 10.38 18.59 -9.02
N GLY A 387 9.27 18.95 -8.40
CA GLY A 387 9.19 19.22 -6.95
C GLY A 387 9.50 20.67 -6.55
N TRP A 388 9.88 21.52 -7.52
CA TRP A 388 10.22 22.93 -7.30
C TRP A 388 9.54 23.81 -8.34
N ILE A 389 9.01 24.95 -7.91
CA ILE A 389 8.56 26.01 -8.83
C ILE A 389 9.79 26.83 -9.23
N ARG A 390 10.22 26.69 -10.49
CA ARG A 390 11.34 27.43 -11.07
C ARG A 390 11.16 27.58 -12.59
N GLU A 391 11.77 28.60 -13.16
CA GLU A 391 11.76 28.79 -14.62
C GLU A 391 12.36 27.58 -15.34
N GLY A 392 11.70 27.12 -16.39
CA GLY A 392 12.11 25.97 -17.20
C GLY A 392 11.76 24.61 -16.63
N ALA A 393 11.21 24.53 -15.42
CA ALA A 393 10.70 23.27 -14.88
C ALA A 393 9.29 22.98 -15.40
N PRO A 394 8.91 21.69 -15.54
CA PRO A 394 7.53 21.32 -15.84
C PRO A 394 6.57 21.88 -14.77
N ALA A 395 5.44 22.40 -15.21
CA ALA A 395 4.48 23.03 -14.32
C ALA A 395 3.50 21.99 -13.73
N ASP A 396 3.97 21.24 -12.72
CA ASP A 396 3.15 20.41 -11.84
C ASP A 396 2.82 21.25 -10.62
N ILE A 397 1.64 21.87 -10.61
CA ILE A 397 1.29 22.92 -9.65
C ILE A 397 -0.07 22.65 -9.03
N VAL A 398 -0.14 22.78 -7.70
CA VAL A 398 -1.38 22.70 -6.94
C VAL A 398 -1.72 24.07 -6.41
N ILE A 399 -2.95 24.55 -6.69
CA ILE A 399 -3.49 25.83 -6.21
C ILE A 399 -4.68 25.50 -5.32
N TYR A 400 -4.60 25.89 -4.05
CA TYR A 400 -5.61 25.56 -3.05
C TYR A 400 -5.86 26.73 -2.09
N ASP A 401 -6.94 26.65 -1.37
CA ASP A 401 -7.32 27.59 -0.33
C ASP A 401 -7.18 26.89 1.03
N MET A 402 -6.22 27.34 1.81
CA MET A 402 -5.86 26.71 3.09
C MET A 402 -7.00 26.71 4.09
N GLU A 403 -7.85 27.74 4.09
CA GLU A 403 -8.97 27.85 5.03
C GLU A 403 -10.04 26.81 4.79
N THR A 404 -10.26 26.46 3.52
CA THR A 404 -11.31 25.52 3.10
C THR A 404 -10.79 24.13 2.75
N LEU A 405 -9.45 23.93 2.79
CA LEU A 405 -8.84 22.64 2.49
C LEU A 405 -9.28 21.58 3.51
N ALA A 406 -9.86 20.50 3.03
CA ALA A 406 -10.36 19.42 3.88
C ALA A 406 -10.45 18.09 3.11
N VAL A 407 -10.32 16.99 3.84
CA VAL A 407 -10.66 15.65 3.36
C VAL A 407 -12.18 15.49 3.38
N GLY A 408 -12.76 14.92 2.34
CA GLY A 408 -14.18 14.59 2.29
C GLY A 408 -14.50 13.28 3.01
N GLU A 409 -15.76 12.91 3.02
CA GLU A 409 -16.18 11.61 3.53
C GLU A 409 -15.81 10.48 2.58
N SER A 410 -15.63 9.27 3.12
CA SER A 410 -15.41 8.07 2.30
C SER A 410 -16.72 7.67 1.64
N GLU A 411 -16.69 7.46 0.32
CA GLU A 411 -17.85 7.04 -0.46
C GLU A 411 -17.47 5.95 -1.48
N ARG A 412 -18.44 5.16 -1.92
CA ARG A 412 -18.25 4.20 -3.02
C ARG A 412 -18.44 4.90 -4.35
N ALA A 413 -17.43 4.83 -5.22
CA ALA A 413 -17.50 5.25 -6.62
C ALA A 413 -17.53 4.02 -7.53
N TRP A 414 -18.46 3.99 -8.46
CA TRP A 414 -18.65 2.88 -9.42
C TRP A 414 -18.01 3.25 -10.76
N ASP A 415 -16.71 3.52 -10.74
CA ASP A 415 -15.95 4.06 -11.87
C ASP A 415 -14.79 3.15 -12.34
N TYR A 416 -14.73 1.91 -11.82
CA TYR A 416 -13.78 0.91 -12.31
C TYR A 416 -14.30 0.18 -13.55
N PRO A 417 -13.40 -0.34 -14.42
CA PRO A 417 -13.78 -1.23 -15.52
C PRO A 417 -14.66 -2.37 -15.02
N ALA A 418 -15.47 -2.94 -15.89
CA ALA A 418 -16.51 -3.93 -15.57
C ALA A 418 -17.57 -3.44 -14.56
N GLY A 419 -17.70 -2.12 -14.35
CA GLY A 419 -18.69 -1.55 -13.43
C GLY A 419 -18.41 -1.80 -11.94
N ALA A 420 -17.19 -2.13 -11.59
CA ALA A 420 -16.81 -2.37 -10.20
C ALA A 420 -16.65 -1.06 -9.40
N TRP A 421 -16.76 -1.16 -8.08
CA TRP A 421 -16.64 -0.02 -7.18
C TRP A 421 -15.29 0.04 -6.47
N ARG A 422 -14.93 1.24 -6.04
CA ARG A 422 -13.81 1.51 -5.14
C ARG A 422 -14.19 2.56 -4.11
N LEU A 423 -13.42 2.67 -3.04
CA LEU A 423 -13.53 3.77 -2.08
C LEU A 423 -12.84 5.02 -2.61
N VAL A 424 -13.48 6.16 -2.44
CA VAL A 424 -12.92 7.47 -2.73
C VAL A 424 -13.22 8.45 -1.59
N GLN A 425 -12.33 9.42 -1.39
CA GLN A 425 -12.55 10.57 -0.53
C GLN A 425 -12.24 11.83 -1.33
N LYS A 426 -13.27 12.58 -1.72
CA LYS A 426 -13.12 13.79 -2.52
C LYS A 426 -12.65 14.94 -1.64
N PRO A 427 -11.47 15.52 -1.90
CA PRO A 427 -11.00 16.66 -1.14
C PRO A 427 -11.75 17.94 -1.49
N ARG A 428 -11.77 18.91 -0.57
CA ARG A 428 -12.29 20.27 -0.78
C ARG A 428 -11.15 21.28 -0.66
N GLY A 429 -11.35 22.48 -1.21
CA GLY A 429 -10.38 23.58 -1.09
C GLY A 429 -9.38 23.67 -2.25
N TYR A 430 -9.28 22.67 -3.10
CA TYR A 430 -8.44 22.76 -4.30
C TYR A 430 -9.12 23.63 -5.36
N ARG A 431 -8.40 24.68 -5.86
CA ARG A 431 -8.84 25.56 -6.93
C ARG A 431 -8.46 25.01 -8.29
N HIS A 432 -7.16 24.69 -8.46
CA HIS A 432 -6.64 24.09 -9.69
C HIS A 432 -5.54 23.11 -9.38
N ILE A 433 -5.46 22.05 -10.17
CA ILE A 433 -4.31 21.15 -10.23
C ILE A 433 -3.83 21.15 -11.69
N LEU A 434 -2.56 21.45 -11.89
CA LEU A 434 -1.89 21.43 -13.17
C LEU A 434 -0.88 20.30 -13.19
N VAL A 435 -0.81 19.59 -14.30
CA VAL A 435 0.23 18.60 -14.60
C VAL A 435 0.84 18.96 -15.95
N ASN A 436 2.16 19.07 -16.00
CA ASN A 436 2.89 19.50 -17.20
C ASN A 436 2.33 20.79 -17.85
N GLY A 437 1.78 21.71 -17.05
CA GLY A 437 1.22 22.99 -17.51
C GLY A 437 -0.25 22.97 -17.93
N GLU A 438 -0.90 21.81 -17.95
CA GLU A 438 -2.31 21.68 -18.30
C GLU A 438 -3.17 21.44 -17.05
N VAL A 439 -4.35 22.07 -16.97
CA VAL A 439 -5.25 21.98 -15.83
C VAL A 439 -6.03 20.66 -15.88
N THR A 440 -5.74 19.77 -14.93
CA THR A 440 -6.42 18.47 -14.78
C THR A 440 -7.63 18.53 -13.86
N HIS A 441 -7.65 19.48 -12.89
CA HIS A 441 -8.81 19.68 -12.00
C HIS A 441 -9.08 21.16 -11.79
N THR A 442 -10.36 21.49 -11.70
CA THR A 442 -10.86 22.83 -11.35
C THR A 442 -11.93 22.72 -10.27
N ASN A 443 -11.72 23.36 -9.11
CA ASN A 443 -12.62 23.31 -7.95
C ASN A 443 -13.00 21.88 -7.54
N GLY A 444 -12.02 20.97 -7.55
CA GLY A 444 -12.20 19.56 -7.17
C GLY A 444 -12.84 18.67 -8.27
N VAL A 445 -13.17 19.23 -9.43
CA VAL A 445 -13.75 18.49 -10.56
C VAL A 445 -12.67 18.21 -11.61
N CYS A 446 -12.54 16.94 -12.02
CA CYS A 446 -11.65 16.53 -13.11
C CYS A 446 -12.09 17.17 -14.44
N THR A 447 -11.14 17.72 -15.19
CA THR A 447 -11.40 18.34 -16.51
C THR A 447 -11.45 17.31 -17.64
N GLY A 448 -10.96 16.09 -17.41
CA GLY A 448 -10.76 15.08 -18.43
C GLY A 448 -9.42 15.20 -19.18
N ALA A 449 -8.61 16.20 -18.87
CA ALA A 449 -7.27 16.34 -19.46
C ALA A 449 -6.31 15.23 -18.95
N THR A 450 -5.48 14.71 -19.85
CA THR A 450 -4.54 13.61 -19.59
C THR A 450 -3.09 13.97 -19.95
N PRO A 451 -2.53 15.09 -19.41
CA PRO A 451 -1.20 15.57 -19.77
C PRO A 451 -0.06 14.82 -19.06
N GLY A 452 -0.35 13.79 -18.30
CA GLY A 452 0.65 13.01 -17.59
C GLY A 452 1.60 12.26 -18.54
N HIS A 453 2.84 12.12 -18.11
CA HIS A 453 3.89 11.40 -18.86
C HIS A 453 4.43 10.23 -18.06
N LEU A 454 4.96 9.22 -18.75
CA LEU A 454 5.89 8.26 -18.17
C LEU A 454 7.25 8.97 -18.02
N LEU A 455 7.71 9.13 -16.79
CA LEU A 455 9.03 9.69 -16.49
C LEU A 455 10.05 8.55 -16.49
N ARG A 456 10.87 8.48 -17.54
CA ARG A 456 11.93 7.46 -17.66
C ARG A 456 13.12 7.89 -16.79
N HIS A 457 13.32 7.20 -15.67
CA HIS A 457 14.34 7.55 -14.68
C HIS A 457 15.76 7.51 -15.28
N GLY A 458 16.56 8.54 -14.97
CA GLY A 458 17.94 8.64 -15.44
C GLY A 458 18.10 9.07 -16.90
N ARG A 459 17.02 9.32 -17.62
CA ARG A 459 17.02 9.99 -18.92
C ARG A 459 16.65 11.46 -18.72
N ALA A 460 17.27 12.35 -19.50
CA ALA A 460 16.80 13.73 -19.61
C ALA A 460 15.47 13.68 -20.37
N GLY A 461 14.41 14.25 -19.77
CA GLY A 461 13.10 14.43 -20.41
C GLY A 461 13.16 15.46 -21.50
#